data_a8ce467130c5bb72815b2a253ae72792
#
_entry.id   a8ce467130c5bb72815b2a253ae72792
#
_cell.length_a   1.000
_cell.length_b   1.000
_cell.length_c   1.000
_cell.angle_alpha   90.00
_cell.angle_beta   90.00
_cell.angle_gamma   90.00
#
_symmetry.space_group_name_H-M   'P 1'
#
loop_
_entity.id
_entity.type
_entity.pdbx_description
1 polymer ?
#
loop_
_entity_poly.entity_id
_entity_poly.type
_entity_poly.pdbx_seq_one_letter_code
_entity_poly.pdbx_strand_id
1 'polypeptide(L)'
;HEIIILSDEAHRSQNGIFADNMCRVLPTASRIGFTGTPLFKYDNITERTFGTYVSIYDFKRAVDDGATVPIYYENRSDMLQITNPEINDELLDAIEAADLDVNQQAKLELELAKDIHIITSEPRLDTIAKDFVEHYSDLWTTGKAMFVCVNKVTCVRMYNLAQKYWAEKISALEKELKVATQQE
;
A
#
# COMPACT_ATOMS: atom_id res chain seq x y z
N HIS A 1 22.16 12.59 -32.55
CA HIS A 1 21.75 13.26 -31.33
C HIS A 1 21.82 12.24 -30.21
N GLU A 2 22.50 12.59 -29.13
CA GLU A 2 22.55 11.78 -27.92
C GLU A 2 21.24 11.99 -27.16
N ILE A 3 20.56 10.88 -26.90
CA ILE A 3 19.30 10.88 -26.13
C ILE A 3 19.59 10.19 -24.81
N ILE A 4 19.17 10.80 -23.71
CA ILE A 4 19.19 10.22 -22.37
C ILE A 4 17.74 10.10 -21.91
N ILE A 5 17.34 8.91 -21.48
CA ILE A 5 16.02 8.60 -20.96
C ILE A 5 16.16 8.50 -19.44
N LEU A 6 15.39 9.32 -18.73
CA LEU A 6 15.25 9.26 -17.27
C LEU A 6 13.89 8.66 -16.94
N SER A 7 13.88 7.51 -16.29
CA SER A 7 12.64 6.81 -15.90
C SER A 7 12.46 6.87 -14.38
N ASP A 8 11.42 7.56 -13.95
CA ASP A 8 10.98 7.51 -12.56
C ASP A 8 10.07 6.30 -12.34
N GLU A 9 10.03 5.78 -11.11
CA GLU A 9 9.31 4.55 -10.75
C GLU A 9 9.62 3.40 -11.72
N ALA A 10 10.92 3.22 -12.00
CA ALA A 10 11.41 2.33 -13.05
C ALA A 10 10.91 0.88 -12.91
N HIS A 11 10.62 0.42 -11.70
CA HIS A 11 10.05 -0.90 -11.44
C HIS A 11 8.63 -1.08 -12.00
N ARG A 12 7.84 0.00 -12.19
CA ARG A 12 6.47 -0.06 -12.69
C ARG A 12 6.36 0.11 -14.20
N SER A 13 7.12 1.04 -14.76
CA SER A 13 6.93 1.50 -16.14
C SER A 13 7.77 0.75 -17.15
N GLN A 14 8.76 -0.02 -16.71
CA GLN A 14 9.78 -0.61 -17.61
C GLN A 14 9.62 -2.13 -17.80
N ASN A 15 8.48 -2.70 -17.43
CA ASN A 15 8.15 -4.09 -17.68
C ASN A 15 7.09 -4.20 -18.79
N GLY A 16 7.32 -5.09 -19.76
CA GLY A 16 6.38 -5.42 -20.81
C GLY A 16 6.54 -4.65 -22.14
N ILE A 17 5.51 -4.73 -22.97
CA ILE A 17 5.50 -4.30 -24.37
C ILE A 17 5.93 -2.83 -24.57
N PHE A 18 5.58 -1.95 -23.64
CA PHE A 18 5.94 -0.53 -23.74
C PHE A 18 7.43 -0.30 -23.57
N ALA A 19 8.08 -0.97 -22.64
CA ALA A 19 9.52 -0.91 -22.43
C ALA A 19 10.28 -1.45 -23.66
N ASP A 20 9.84 -2.59 -24.18
CA ASP A 20 10.41 -3.18 -25.37
C ASP A 20 10.27 -2.26 -26.60
N ASN A 21 9.10 -1.66 -26.79
CA ASN A 21 8.86 -0.71 -27.87
C ASN A 21 9.75 0.53 -27.76
N MET A 22 9.90 1.07 -26.55
CA MET A 22 10.82 2.20 -26.32
C MET A 22 12.27 1.84 -26.62
N CYS A 23 12.72 0.66 -26.23
CA CYS A 23 14.06 0.16 -26.56
C CYS A 23 14.26 -0.03 -28.06
N ARG A 24 13.24 -0.46 -28.81
CA ARG A 24 13.29 -0.63 -30.26
C ARG A 24 13.28 0.69 -31.01
N VAL A 25 12.53 1.68 -30.52
CA VAL A 25 12.45 3.02 -31.17
C VAL A 25 13.71 3.85 -30.89
N LEU A 26 14.32 3.71 -29.72
CA LEU A 26 15.50 4.45 -29.29
C LEU A 26 16.63 3.49 -28.86
N PRO A 27 17.21 2.71 -29.80
CA PRO A 27 18.14 1.65 -29.45
C PRO A 27 19.48 2.17 -28.92
N THR A 28 19.86 3.40 -29.25
CA THR A 28 21.14 4.02 -28.85
C THR A 28 21.02 4.99 -27.68
N ALA A 29 19.82 5.14 -27.10
CA ALA A 29 19.63 6.02 -25.98
C ALA A 29 20.23 5.42 -24.70
N SER A 30 20.92 6.25 -23.93
CA SER A 30 21.32 5.92 -22.56
C SER A 30 20.11 5.96 -21.64
N ARG A 31 20.02 5.03 -20.71
CA ARG A 31 18.86 4.90 -19.81
C ARG A 31 19.30 4.95 -18.36
N ILE A 32 18.59 5.75 -17.56
CA ILE A 32 18.78 5.85 -16.12
C ILE A 32 17.41 5.63 -15.47
N GLY A 33 17.31 4.64 -14.61
CA GLY A 33 16.10 4.34 -13.84
C GLY A 33 16.24 4.77 -12.37
N PHE A 34 15.21 5.38 -11.85
CA PHE A 34 15.06 5.71 -10.43
C PHE A 34 13.91 4.89 -9.85
N THR A 35 14.11 4.29 -8.67
CA THR A 35 13.06 3.56 -7.97
C THR A 35 13.32 3.53 -6.47
N GLY A 36 12.27 3.75 -5.69
CA GLY A 36 12.30 3.60 -4.23
C GLY A 36 12.08 2.14 -3.78
N THR A 37 11.58 1.27 -4.67
CA THR A 37 11.23 -0.12 -4.37
C THR A 37 11.75 -1.06 -5.45
N PRO A 38 13.08 -1.32 -5.51
CA PRO A 38 13.61 -2.31 -6.44
C PRO A 38 13.03 -3.68 -6.10
N LEU A 39 12.51 -4.38 -7.11
CA LEU A 39 11.98 -5.73 -6.96
C LEU A 39 13.14 -6.71 -6.92
N PHE A 40 13.63 -7.05 -5.74
CA PHE A 40 14.79 -7.93 -5.55
C PHE A 40 14.68 -9.29 -6.24
N LYS A 41 13.47 -9.81 -6.44
CA LYS A 41 13.23 -11.06 -7.21
C LYS A 41 13.28 -10.87 -8.73
N TYR A 42 13.18 -9.62 -9.23
CA TYR A 42 13.15 -9.29 -10.65
C TYR A 42 14.34 -8.42 -11.10
N ASP A 43 15.42 -8.41 -10.34
CA ASP A 43 16.65 -7.66 -10.65
C ASP A 43 17.14 -7.92 -12.06
N ASN A 44 16.99 -9.13 -12.59
CA ASN A 44 17.39 -9.47 -13.97
C ASN A 44 16.67 -8.62 -15.04
N ILE A 45 15.44 -8.17 -14.83
CA ILE A 45 14.69 -7.36 -15.80
C ILE A 45 15.15 -5.91 -15.72
N THR A 46 15.29 -5.38 -14.51
CA THR A 46 15.77 -4.02 -14.27
C THR A 46 17.21 -3.87 -14.74
N GLU A 47 18.08 -4.83 -14.43
CA GLU A 47 19.47 -4.84 -14.90
C GLU A 47 19.60 -4.96 -16.41
N ARG A 48 18.73 -5.70 -17.09
CA ARG A 48 18.71 -5.78 -18.56
C ARG A 48 18.35 -4.45 -19.21
N THR A 49 17.47 -3.66 -18.57
CA THR A 49 16.97 -2.41 -19.13
C THR A 49 17.90 -1.23 -18.80
N PHE A 50 18.44 -1.17 -17.60
CA PHE A 50 19.19 -0.03 -17.07
C PHE A 50 20.66 -0.33 -16.77
N GLY A 51 21.07 -1.60 -16.75
CA GLY A 51 22.39 -2.01 -16.28
C GLY A 51 22.46 -2.15 -14.77
N THR A 52 23.68 -2.19 -14.25
CA THR A 52 23.94 -2.34 -12.80
C THR A 52 23.63 -1.07 -12.04
N TYR A 53 23.37 -1.21 -10.73
CA TYR A 53 23.11 -0.08 -9.84
C TYR A 53 24.30 0.89 -9.81
N VAL A 54 24.03 2.15 -10.09
CA VAL A 54 25.01 3.24 -10.01
C VAL A 54 25.13 3.74 -8.57
N SER A 55 24.00 3.80 -7.85
CA SER A 55 23.94 4.21 -6.46
C SER A 55 22.74 3.56 -5.77
N ILE A 56 22.93 3.19 -4.50
CA ILE A 56 21.87 2.65 -3.64
C ILE A 56 21.82 3.54 -2.40
N TYR A 57 20.63 4.09 -2.15
CA TYR A 57 20.29 4.82 -0.95
C TYR A 57 19.06 4.16 -0.32
N ASP A 58 19.31 3.14 0.51
CA ASP A 58 18.25 2.33 1.09
C ASP A 58 17.60 3.02 2.31
N PHE A 59 16.48 2.45 2.79
CA PHE A 59 15.73 2.99 3.91
C PHE A 59 16.53 3.01 5.21
N LYS A 60 17.47 2.06 5.41
CA LYS A 60 18.31 2.01 6.61
C LYS A 60 19.23 3.22 6.63
N ARG A 61 19.91 3.47 5.52
CA ARG A 61 20.80 4.62 5.37
C ARG A 61 20.03 5.94 5.51
N ALA A 62 18.79 5.99 4.96
CA ALA A 62 17.95 7.16 5.07
C ALA A 62 17.55 7.47 6.54
N VAL A 63 17.35 6.44 7.36
CA VAL A 63 17.11 6.59 8.80
C VAL A 63 18.39 6.99 9.53
N ASP A 64 19.52 6.35 9.23
CA ASP A 64 20.82 6.66 9.85
C ASP A 64 21.26 8.11 9.56
N ASP A 65 21.00 8.60 8.34
CA ASP A 65 21.26 9.97 7.92
C ASP A 65 20.23 11.00 8.44
N GLY A 66 19.17 10.54 9.11
CA GLY A 66 18.09 11.42 9.61
C GLY A 66 17.18 11.99 8.51
N ALA A 67 17.25 11.45 7.29
CA ALA A 67 16.40 11.86 6.17
C ALA A 67 14.97 11.33 6.28
N THR A 68 14.77 10.19 6.94
CA THR A 68 13.47 9.59 7.24
C THR A 68 13.41 9.13 8.70
N VAL A 69 12.21 8.85 9.18
CA VAL A 69 11.99 8.26 10.51
C VAL A 69 11.93 6.74 10.43
N PRO A 70 12.23 6.02 11.53
CA PRO A 70 12.04 4.58 11.61
C PRO A 70 10.57 4.21 11.36
N ILE A 71 10.36 3.08 10.68
CA ILE A 71 9.03 2.50 10.47
C ILE A 71 8.82 1.40 11.50
N TYR A 72 7.73 1.50 12.25
CA TYR A 72 7.26 0.45 13.16
C TYR A 72 6.08 -0.25 12.50
N TYR A 73 6.20 -1.56 12.33
CA TYR A 73 5.16 -2.38 11.74
C TYR A 73 4.36 -3.08 12.84
N GLU A 74 3.03 -2.88 12.83
CA GLU A 74 2.10 -3.58 13.70
C GLU A 74 1.07 -4.32 12.85
N ASN A 75 1.01 -5.64 13.01
CA ASN A 75 0.00 -6.47 12.37
C ASN A 75 -1.22 -6.58 13.28
N ARG A 76 -2.36 -6.06 12.84
CA ARG A 76 -3.64 -6.10 13.55
C ARG A 76 -4.64 -7.12 12.98
N SER A 77 -4.20 -7.97 12.06
CA SER A 77 -5.08 -8.94 11.38
C SER A 77 -5.75 -9.92 12.35
N ASP A 78 -5.05 -10.38 13.38
CA ASP A 78 -5.59 -11.32 14.36
C ASP A 78 -6.70 -10.71 15.21
N MET A 79 -6.63 -9.40 15.48
CA MET A 79 -7.65 -8.66 16.22
C MET A 79 -8.94 -8.47 15.43
N LEU A 80 -8.88 -8.51 14.11
CA LEU A 80 -10.01 -8.28 13.20
C LEU A 80 -10.74 -9.57 12.81
N GLN A 81 -10.34 -10.73 13.37
CA GLN A 81 -10.93 -12.05 13.09
C GLN A 81 -11.17 -12.25 11.59
N ILE A 82 -10.10 -12.22 10.80
CA ILE A 82 -10.17 -12.65 9.42
C ILE A 82 -10.47 -14.15 9.47
N THR A 83 -11.66 -14.52 9.03
CA THR A 83 -12.16 -15.90 9.08
C THR A 83 -11.40 -16.85 8.16
N ASN A 84 -10.50 -16.36 7.35
CA ASN A 84 -9.61 -17.16 6.53
C ASN A 84 -8.16 -16.68 6.68
N PRO A 85 -7.35 -17.31 7.53
CA PRO A 85 -5.93 -16.99 7.67
C PRO A 85 -5.13 -17.27 6.39
N GLU A 86 -5.64 -18.13 5.50
CA GLU A 86 -4.97 -18.53 4.25
C GLU A 86 -5.14 -17.48 3.14
N ILE A 87 -6.11 -16.55 3.24
CA ILE A 87 -6.30 -15.48 2.22
C ILE A 87 -5.04 -14.61 2.05
N ASN A 88 -4.32 -14.32 3.11
CA ASN A 88 -3.10 -13.51 3.03
C ASN A 88 -1.96 -14.28 2.36
N ASP A 89 -1.86 -15.58 2.62
CA ASP A 89 -0.83 -16.42 2.03
C ASP A 89 -1.15 -16.70 0.56
N GLU A 90 -2.43 -16.99 0.22
CA GLU A 90 -2.89 -17.13 -1.15
C GLU A 90 -2.75 -15.83 -1.96
N LEU A 91 -2.99 -14.67 -1.36
CA LEU A 91 -2.80 -13.36 -2.00
C LEU A 91 -1.31 -13.06 -2.22
N LEU A 92 -0.45 -13.40 -1.27
CA LEU A 92 1.00 -13.29 -1.39
C LEU A 92 1.55 -14.25 -2.43
N ASP A 93 1.11 -15.50 -2.43
CA ASP A 93 1.48 -16.49 -3.43
C ASP A 93 1.00 -16.09 -4.83
N ALA A 94 -0.19 -15.52 -4.95
CA ALA A 94 -0.72 -14.98 -6.21
C ALA A 94 0.07 -13.75 -6.69
N ILE A 95 0.48 -12.87 -5.79
CA ILE A 95 1.35 -11.72 -6.10
C ILE A 95 2.79 -12.19 -6.41
N GLU A 96 3.28 -13.21 -5.72
CA GLU A 96 4.60 -13.78 -5.97
C GLU A 96 4.68 -14.63 -7.26
N ALA A 97 3.59 -15.28 -7.62
CA ALA A 97 3.43 -15.99 -8.90
C ALA A 97 3.28 -15.06 -10.11
N ALA A 98 3.22 -13.75 -9.90
CA ALA A 98 2.94 -12.71 -10.90
C ALA A 98 4.09 -12.40 -11.87
N ASP A 99 4.87 -13.39 -12.27
CA ASP A 99 5.65 -13.34 -13.53
C ASP A 99 4.71 -13.61 -14.71
N LEU A 100 3.62 -12.83 -14.77
CA LEU A 100 2.43 -13.14 -15.53
C LEU A 100 2.44 -12.45 -16.89
N ASP A 101 2.22 -13.21 -17.94
CA ASP A 101 1.84 -12.64 -19.23
C ASP A 101 0.42 -12.01 -19.15
N VAL A 102 0.02 -11.26 -20.19
CA VAL A 102 -1.26 -10.52 -20.23
C VAL A 102 -2.50 -11.40 -19.95
N ASN A 103 -2.46 -12.68 -20.29
CA ASN A 103 -3.56 -13.63 -20.06
C ASN A 103 -3.62 -14.08 -18.59
N GLN A 104 -2.47 -14.16 -17.94
CA GLN A 104 -2.33 -14.52 -16.55
C GLN A 104 -2.74 -13.37 -15.64
N GLN A 105 -2.39 -12.13 -16.01
CA GLN A 105 -2.84 -10.93 -15.31
C GLN A 105 -4.38 -10.82 -15.30
N ALA A 106 -5.03 -11.08 -16.42
CA ALA A 106 -6.49 -11.12 -16.50
C ALA A 106 -7.11 -12.24 -15.62
N LYS A 107 -6.42 -13.36 -15.46
CA LYS A 107 -6.86 -14.47 -14.61
C LYS A 107 -6.71 -14.16 -13.13
N LEU A 108 -5.62 -13.50 -12.76
CA LEU A 108 -5.39 -13.00 -11.41
C LEU A 108 -6.42 -11.91 -11.03
N GLU A 109 -6.71 -10.96 -11.93
CA GLU A 109 -7.74 -9.94 -11.73
C GLU A 109 -9.12 -10.57 -11.51
N LEU A 110 -9.43 -11.68 -12.18
CA LEU A 110 -10.68 -12.43 -12.03
C LEU A 110 -10.76 -13.17 -10.68
N GLU A 111 -9.65 -13.68 -10.17
CA GLU A 111 -9.58 -14.33 -8.86
C GLU A 111 -9.63 -13.29 -7.74
N LEU A 112 -8.85 -12.21 -7.83
CA LEU A 112 -8.92 -11.09 -6.91
C LEU A 112 -10.32 -10.44 -6.88
N ALA A 113 -11.05 -10.44 -8.00
CA ALA A 113 -12.43 -9.93 -8.03
C ALA A 113 -13.38 -10.78 -7.19
N LYS A 114 -13.15 -12.09 -7.01
CA LYS A 114 -13.94 -12.94 -6.10
C LYS A 114 -13.65 -12.58 -4.63
N ASP A 115 -12.39 -12.38 -4.28
CA ASP A 115 -11.97 -12.10 -2.91
C ASP A 115 -12.34 -10.67 -2.49
N ILE A 116 -12.47 -9.75 -3.43
CA ILE A 116 -12.84 -8.36 -3.15
C ILE A 116 -14.18 -8.25 -2.43
N HIS A 117 -15.13 -9.16 -2.70
CA HIS A 117 -16.43 -9.19 -2.02
C HIS A 117 -16.29 -9.57 -0.54
N ILE A 118 -15.36 -10.48 -0.22
CA ILE A 118 -15.09 -10.90 1.16
C ILE A 118 -14.34 -9.77 1.87
N ILE A 119 -13.31 -9.23 1.25
CA ILE A 119 -12.46 -8.15 1.79
C ILE A 119 -13.29 -6.89 2.03
N THR A 120 -14.28 -6.59 1.19
CA THR A 120 -15.11 -5.39 1.26
C THR A 120 -16.51 -5.64 1.85
N SER A 121 -16.72 -6.78 2.53
CA SER A 121 -17.99 -7.08 3.19
C SER A 121 -18.32 -6.06 4.28
N GLU A 122 -19.60 -5.72 4.43
CA GLU A 122 -20.03 -4.69 5.42
C GLU A 122 -19.60 -5.01 6.85
N PRO A 123 -19.77 -6.23 7.37
CA PRO A 123 -19.37 -6.53 8.75
C PRO A 123 -17.87 -6.33 8.97
N ARG A 124 -17.05 -6.69 7.97
CA ARG A 124 -15.61 -6.52 8.04
C ARG A 124 -15.21 -5.05 8.01
N LEU A 125 -15.76 -4.26 7.10
CA LEU A 125 -15.47 -2.83 7.01
C LEU A 125 -15.92 -2.09 8.28
N ASP A 126 -17.06 -2.46 8.86
CA ASP A 126 -17.56 -1.89 10.11
C ASP A 126 -16.60 -2.15 11.27
N THR A 127 -16.13 -3.41 11.41
CA THR A 127 -15.13 -3.80 12.42
C THR A 127 -13.81 -3.03 12.25
N ILE A 128 -13.30 -2.93 11.03
CA ILE A 128 -12.07 -2.20 10.72
C ILE A 128 -12.22 -0.71 11.03
N ALA A 129 -13.35 -0.11 10.66
CA ALA A 129 -13.58 1.32 10.90
C ALA A 129 -13.65 1.63 12.40
N LYS A 130 -14.29 0.77 13.19
CA LYS A 130 -14.35 0.88 14.63
C LYS A 130 -12.97 0.78 15.27
N ASP A 131 -12.21 -0.27 14.92
CA ASP A 131 -10.83 -0.47 15.40
C ASP A 131 -9.91 0.71 15.03
N PHE A 132 -10.03 1.20 13.80
CA PHE A 132 -9.26 2.35 13.33
C PHE A 132 -9.52 3.60 14.18
N VAL A 133 -10.79 3.91 14.47
CA VAL A 133 -11.16 5.07 15.28
C VAL A 133 -10.70 4.92 16.72
N GLU A 134 -10.88 3.75 17.32
CA GLU A 134 -10.41 3.46 18.68
C GLU A 134 -8.91 3.61 18.78
N HIS A 135 -8.16 2.96 17.91
CA HIS A 135 -6.71 3.00 17.91
C HIS A 135 -6.15 4.41 17.65
N TYR A 136 -6.68 5.09 16.63
CA TYR A 136 -6.19 6.42 16.30
C TYR A 136 -6.60 7.49 17.32
N SER A 137 -7.73 7.31 18.01
CA SER A 137 -8.13 8.23 19.06
C SER A 137 -7.14 8.31 20.22
N ASP A 138 -6.37 7.26 20.44
CA ASP A 138 -5.30 7.25 21.45
C ASP A 138 -4.00 7.88 20.94
N LEU A 139 -3.82 7.91 19.62
CA LEU A 139 -2.60 8.40 18.95
C LEU A 139 -2.74 9.80 18.33
N TRP A 140 -3.92 10.43 18.41
CA TRP A 140 -4.22 11.68 17.70
C TRP A 140 -3.25 12.84 18.00
N THR A 141 -2.65 12.85 19.19
CA THR A 141 -1.66 13.87 19.59
C THR A 141 -0.30 13.68 18.95
N THR A 142 0.00 12.46 18.44
CA THR A 142 1.33 12.08 17.96
C THR A 142 1.52 12.29 16.46
N GLY A 143 0.44 12.47 15.71
CA GLY A 143 0.56 12.67 14.27
C GLY A 143 -0.72 12.56 13.47
N LYS A 144 -0.56 12.42 12.15
CA LYS A 144 -1.63 12.25 11.18
C LYS A 144 -1.75 10.78 10.80
N ALA A 145 -2.98 10.32 10.55
CA ALA A 145 -3.22 8.99 10.00
C ALA A 145 -3.56 9.07 8.51
N MET A 146 -3.13 8.06 7.76
CA MET A 146 -3.54 7.84 6.38
C MET A 146 -4.12 6.42 6.27
N PHE A 147 -5.42 6.32 5.96
CA PHE A 147 -6.09 5.05 5.77
C PHE A 147 -6.15 4.70 4.27
N VAL A 148 -5.47 3.62 3.89
CA VAL A 148 -5.41 3.17 2.49
C VAL A 148 -6.41 2.05 2.25
N CYS A 149 -7.27 2.22 1.25
CA CYS A 149 -8.31 1.26 0.89
C CYS A 149 -7.97 0.54 -0.42
N VAL A 150 -8.52 -0.67 -0.59
CA VAL A 150 -8.34 -1.51 -1.77
C VAL A 150 -8.85 -0.85 -3.07
N ASN A 151 -9.89 -0.03 -3.00
CA ASN A 151 -10.43 0.74 -4.12
C ASN A 151 -11.17 2.00 -3.65
N LYS A 152 -11.54 2.87 -4.61
CA LYS A 152 -12.21 4.15 -4.35
C LYS A 152 -13.58 4.00 -3.69
N VAL A 153 -14.36 2.98 -4.07
CA VAL A 153 -15.69 2.73 -3.50
C VAL A 153 -15.57 2.36 -2.04
N THR A 154 -14.65 1.45 -1.72
CA THR A 154 -14.35 1.06 -0.34
C THR A 154 -13.84 2.26 0.48
N CYS A 155 -13.06 3.15 -0.13
CA CYS A 155 -12.60 4.37 0.55
C CYS A 155 -13.77 5.26 0.99
N VAL A 156 -14.78 5.47 0.14
CA VAL A 156 -15.98 6.24 0.50
C VAL A 156 -16.79 5.55 1.60
N ARG A 157 -16.95 4.22 1.52
CA ARG A 157 -17.65 3.44 2.57
C ARG A 157 -16.92 3.54 3.90
N MET A 158 -15.60 3.37 3.90
CA MET A 158 -14.76 3.50 5.10
C MET A 158 -14.79 4.91 5.69
N TYR A 159 -14.79 5.94 4.84
CA TYR A 159 -14.95 7.32 5.29
C TYR A 159 -16.26 7.51 6.06
N ASN A 160 -17.37 7.04 5.51
CA ASN A 160 -18.69 7.16 6.15
C ASN A 160 -18.76 6.40 7.49
N LEU A 161 -18.19 5.19 7.55
CA LEU A 161 -18.11 4.40 8.77
C LEU A 161 -17.21 5.07 9.82
N ALA A 162 -16.06 5.57 9.42
CA ALA A 162 -15.16 6.29 10.32
C ALA A 162 -15.82 7.56 10.88
N GLN A 163 -16.56 8.32 10.07
CA GLN A 163 -17.33 9.50 10.53
C GLN A 163 -18.38 9.11 11.58
N LYS A 164 -19.09 7.99 11.37
CA LYS A 164 -20.05 7.46 12.35
C LYS A 164 -19.38 7.18 13.69
N TYR A 165 -18.30 6.41 13.69
CA TYR A 165 -17.61 6.04 14.92
C TYR A 165 -16.91 7.22 15.61
N TRP A 166 -16.40 8.19 14.84
CA TRP A 166 -15.90 9.45 15.41
C TRP A 166 -16.99 10.23 16.11
N ALA A 167 -18.18 10.36 15.51
CA ALA A 167 -19.31 11.05 16.15
C ALA A 167 -19.75 10.36 17.43
N GLU A 168 -19.79 9.03 17.46
CA GLU A 168 -20.09 8.24 18.64
C GLU A 168 -19.04 8.46 19.75
N LYS A 169 -17.75 8.43 19.41
CA LYS A 169 -16.63 8.66 20.34
C LYS A 169 -16.68 10.06 20.92
N ILE A 170 -16.87 11.09 20.11
CA ILE A 170 -16.98 12.48 20.54
C ILE A 170 -18.16 12.63 21.51
N SER A 171 -19.33 12.08 21.16
CA SER A 171 -20.52 12.14 22.03
C SER A 171 -20.31 11.44 23.38
N ALA A 172 -19.56 10.33 23.40
CA ALA A 172 -19.19 9.65 24.64
C ALA A 172 -18.29 10.53 25.52
N LEU A 173 -17.23 11.08 24.94
CA LEU A 173 -16.28 11.96 25.63
C LEU A 173 -16.95 13.24 26.17
N GLU A 174 -17.88 13.84 25.41
CA GLU A 174 -18.66 15.00 25.87
C GLU A 174 -19.54 14.68 27.08
N LYS A 175 -20.12 13.48 27.14
CA LYS A 175 -20.92 13.04 28.31
C LYS A 175 -20.03 12.84 29.53
N GLU A 176 -18.88 12.19 29.35
CA GLU A 176 -17.90 11.99 30.45
C GLU A 176 -17.41 13.34 31.01
N LEU A 177 -17.09 14.28 30.11
CA LEU A 177 -16.67 15.62 30.52
C LEU A 177 -17.75 16.35 31.34
N LYS A 178 -19.00 16.29 30.90
CA LYS A 178 -20.11 16.90 31.62
C LYS A 178 -20.29 16.31 33.02
N VAL A 179 -20.14 14.99 33.17
CA VAL A 179 -20.22 14.32 34.48
C VAL A 179 -19.06 14.74 35.38
N ALA A 180 -17.85 14.78 34.86
CA ALA A 180 -16.66 15.21 35.61
C ALA A 180 -16.78 16.66 36.11
N THR A 181 -17.26 17.58 35.23
CA THR A 181 -17.44 19.00 35.58
C THR A 181 -18.57 19.25 36.61
N GLN A 182 -19.50 18.31 36.83
CA GLN A 182 -20.57 18.41 37.83
C GLN A 182 -20.14 17.88 39.21
N GLN A 183 -18.99 17.23 39.31
CA GLN A 183 -18.44 16.68 40.55
C GLN A 183 -17.39 17.57 41.21
N GLU A 184 -16.98 18.65 40.55
CA GLU A 184 -16.17 19.76 41.09
C GLU A 184 -17.09 20.88 41.61
#